data_2a9a9fd1fd72f3dfb2cbf191624230d2
#
_entry.id   2a9a9fd1fd72f3dfb2cbf191624230d2
#
_cell.length_a   1.000
_cell.length_b   1.000
_cell.length_c   1.000
_cell.angle_alpha   90.00
_cell.angle_beta   90.00
_cell.angle_gamma   90.00
#
_symmetry.space_group_name_H-M   'P 1'
#
loop_
_entity.id
_entity.type
_entity.pdbx_description
1 polymer ?
#
loop_
_entity_poly.entity_id
_entity_poly.type
_entity_poly.pdbx_seq_one_letter_code
_entity_poly.pdbx_strand_id
1 'polypeptide(L)'
;MPLVNFRPAPGINKEVTDYTGQGKWTDGDMVRFFQGSAQKIKGWERFFSTTLVGVVRDQHAWVSLDGTRFNAFGTDRKLYLYSEGVAYDITPLRETQALTNPFTTNATTSVVVTDTGHGAQQGDFVTFDSFSAIDGLDMNKEFEVTSVANNNAYVVTAGSAASGSTSGGGGSGNAKYQINIGPELSTPAFGWGTDTWSSGTWGTASSSSNVTLEARQWSLDNFGELLIATVLNGGAFEWSPSSGVSTRATAITNAPTKSRLGLVSTPDRHVLFMGTQPTIGAANAQDDLLIRFSNQEDRNTYQPTAENTAGSLRIAD
;
A
#
# COMPACT_ATOMS: atom_id res chain seq x y z
N MET A 1 -10.24 -51.79 38.45
CA MET A 1 -8.98 -51.17 38.01
C MET A 1 -8.89 -49.79 38.65
N PRO A 2 -7.81 -49.42 39.31
CA PRO A 2 -7.64 -48.08 39.84
C PRO A 2 -7.48 -47.10 38.66
N LEU A 3 -8.24 -46.01 38.68
CA LEU A 3 -8.10 -44.91 37.74
C LEU A 3 -6.81 -44.15 38.07
N VAL A 4 -5.83 -44.17 37.16
CA VAL A 4 -4.60 -43.38 37.27
C VAL A 4 -4.81 -42.06 36.56
N ASN A 5 -4.63 -40.96 37.28
CA ASN A 5 -4.71 -39.62 36.70
C ASN A 5 -3.37 -39.31 36.01
N PHE A 6 -3.34 -39.44 34.71
CA PHE A 6 -2.17 -39.11 33.90
C PHE A 6 -2.22 -37.63 33.47
N ARG A 7 -1.29 -36.81 33.96
CA ARG A 7 -1.12 -35.40 33.58
C ARG A 7 0.29 -35.19 33.05
N PRO A 8 0.48 -35.20 31.71
CA PRO A 8 1.77 -34.87 31.13
C PRO A 8 2.17 -33.44 31.46
N ALA A 9 3.45 -33.19 31.65
CA ALA A 9 3.96 -31.83 31.86
C ALA A 9 3.62 -30.94 30.67
N PRO A 10 3.22 -29.65 30.89
CA PRO A 10 2.90 -28.73 29.80
C PRO A 10 4.16 -28.39 28.98
N GLY A 11 3.97 -28.16 27.69
CA GLY A 11 5.05 -27.89 26.75
C GLY A 11 5.34 -29.04 25.81
N ILE A 12 5.88 -28.74 24.64
CA ILE A 12 6.31 -29.72 23.63
C ILE A 12 7.83 -29.81 23.69
N ASN A 13 8.37 -30.98 23.95
CA ASN A 13 9.81 -31.21 23.95
C ASN A 13 10.18 -32.07 22.74
N LYS A 14 10.73 -31.44 21.72
CA LYS A 14 11.20 -32.11 20.49
C LYS A 14 12.66 -32.56 20.52
N GLU A 15 13.38 -32.28 21.61
CA GLU A 15 14.80 -32.67 21.76
C GLU A 15 15.01 -34.11 22.26
N VAL A 16 13.92 -34.77 22.64
CA VAL A 16 13.97 -36.15 23.16
C VAL A 16 13.24 -37.10 22.22
N THR A 17 13.64 -38.36 22.23
CA THR A 17 12.90 -39.42 21.54
C THR A 17 11.59 -39.71 22.26
N ASP A 18 10.60 -40.26 21.56
CA ASP A 18 9.29 -40.62 22.14
C ASP A 18 9.42 -41.55 23.34
N TYR A 19 10.46 -42.37 23.36
CA TYR A 19 10.74 -43.29 24.46
C TYR A 19 11.30 -42.59 25.71
N THR A 20 12.18 -41.61 25.55
CA THR A 20 12.76 -40.83 26.66
C THR A 20 11.88 -39.69 27.10
N GLY A 21 10.88 -39.32 26.30
CA GLY A 21 9.89 -38.25 26.57
C GLY A 21 8.71 -38.70 27.45
N GLN A 22 8.80 -39.82 28.17
CA GLN A 22 7.68 -40.29 29.01
C GLN A 22 7.22 -39.22 29.99
N GLY A 23 5.89 -38.99 30.04
CA GLY A 23 5.29 -37.96 30.87
C GLY A 23 5.37 -36.52 30.30
N LYS A 24 5.86 -36.36 29.08
CA LYS A 24 5.90 -35.07 28.33
C LYS A 24 5.22 -35.22 26.98
N TRP A 25 4.88 -34.06 26.38
CA TRP A 25 4.43 -34.00 25.01
C TRP A 25 5.65 -33.93 24.08
N THR A 26 5.81 -34.86 23.16
CA THR A 26 6.93 -34.91 22.22
C THR A 26 6.58 -34.23 20.90
N ASP A 27 5.30 -34.17 20.56
CA ASP A 27 4.79 -33.44 19.39
C ASP A 27 3.38 -32.91 19.63
N GLY A 28 2.96 -31.93 18.86
CA GLY A 28 1.62 -31.36 18.91
C GLY A 28 1.44 -30.29 17.84
N ASP A 29 0.27 -30.28 17.21
CA ASP A 29 -0.18 -29.30 16.26
C ASP A 29 -1.47 -28.67 16.73
N MET A 30 -1.61 -27.36 16.51
CA MET A 30 -2.80 -26.59 16.90
C MET A 30 -3.19 -26.71 18.39
N VAL A 31 -2.18 -26.82 19.26
CA VAL A 31 -2.35 -26.97 20.72
C VAL A 31 -1.70 -25.81 21.45
N ARG A 32 -2.37 -25.28 22.45
CA ARG A 32 -1.81 -24.39 23.49
C ARG A 32 -1.86 -25.04 24.86
N PHE A 33 -0.95 -24.66 25.73
CA PHE A 33 -1.00 -25.07 27.13
C PHE A 33 -1.57 -23.93 27.97
N PHE A 34 -2.63 -24.20 28.67
CA PHE A 34 -3.26 -23.22 29.57
C PHE A 34 -3.54 -23.87 30.93
N GLN A 35 -3.05 -23.27 32.01
CA GLN A 35 -3.15 -23.80 33.37
C GLN A 35 -2.66 -25.28 33.49
N GLY A 36 -1.57 -25.60 32.82
CA GLY A 36 -0.99 -26.93 32.86
C GLY A 36 -1.71 -28.00 32.02
N SER A 37 -2.76 -27.65 31.31
CA SER A 37 -3.52 -28.57 30.46
C SER A 37 -3.34 -28.20 28.97
N ALA A 38 -3.19 -29.24 28.13
CA ALA A 38 -3.22 -29.06 26.68
C ALA A 38 -4.66 -28.71 26.23
N GLN A 39 -4.79 -27.65 25.50
CA GLN A 39 -6.06 -27.20 24.91
C GLN A 39 -5.89 -27.02 23.42
N LYS A 40 -6.90 -27.41 22.65
CA LYS A 40 -6.94 -27.12 21.22
C LYS A 40 -6.99 -25.61 20.99
N ILE A 41 -6.13 -25.09 20.11
CA ILE A 41 -6.23 -23.73 19.61
C ILE A 41 -7.53 -23.64 18.82
N LYS A 42 -8.42 -22.73 19.21
CA LYS A 42 -9.64 -22.46 18.45
C LYS A 42 -9.25 -21.88 17.09
N GLY A 43 -10.07 -22.09 16.09
CA GLY A 43 -9.84 -21.56 14.74
C GLY A 43 -9.78 -20.03 14.71
N TRP A 44 -9.33 -19.50 13.59
CA TRP A 44 -9.33 -18.05 13.31
C TRP A 44 -10.77 -17.61 13.05
N GLU A 45 -11.16 -16.51 13.64
CA GLU A 45 -12.39 -15.81 13.34
C GLU A 45 -12.06 -14.56 12.54
N ARG A 46 -12.88 -14.26 11.52
CA ARG A 46 -12.70 -13.06 10.72
C ARG A 46 -13.01 -11.84 11.59
N PHE A 47 -12.04 -10.94 11.73
CA PHE A 47 -12.17 -9.73 12.55
C PHE A 47 -13.14 -8.70 11.94
N PHE A 48 -13.16 -8.59 10.61
CA PHE A 48 -14.11 -7.74 9.87
C PHE A 48 -14.49 -8.41 8.54
N SER A 49 -15.68 -8.07 8.02
CA SER A 49 -16.25 -8.74 6.84
C SER A 49 -15.71 -8.24 5.50
N THR A 50 -15.20 -7.01 5.46
CA THR A 50 -14.69 -6.38 4.22
C THR A 50 -13.43 -7.09 3.74
N THR A 51 -13.40 -7.46 2.45
CA THR A 51 -12.18 -7.96 1.82
C THR A 51 -11.36 -6.77 1.32
N LEU A 52 -10.11 -6.67 1.77
CA LEU A 52 -9.18 -5.65 1.29
C LEU A 52 -8.66 -6.05 -0.09
N VAL A 53 -8.45 -5.05 -0.96
CA VAL A 53 -7.80 -5.25 -2.25
C VAL A 53 -6.28 -5.30 -2.04
N GLY A 54 -5.65 -6.37 -2.50
CA GLY A 54 -4.21 -6.58 -2.33
C GLY A 54 -3.83 -7.31 -1.04
N VAL A 55 -2.54 -7.48 -0.83
CA VAL A 55 -1.93 -8.13 0.34
C VAL A 55 -1.45 -7.07 1.31
N VAL A 56 -1.88 -7.16 2.57
CA VAL A 56 -1.42 -6.24 3.63
C VAL A 56 0.08 -6.45 3.86
N ARG A 57 0.86 -5.38 3.75
CA ARG A 57 2.31 -5.37 3.91
C ARG A 57 2.77 -4.52 5.09
N ASP A 58 1.92 -3.60 5.55
CA ASP A 58 2.15 -2.83 6.76
C ASP A 58 0.84 -2.57 7.49
N GLN A 59 0.92 -2.43 8.81
CA GLN A 59 -0.21 -2.19 9.69
C GLN A 59 0.20 -1.30 10.85
N HIS A 60 -0.61 -0.28 11.14
CA HIS A 60 -0.41 0.59 12.28
C HIS A 60 -1.72 0.85 13.02
N ALA A 61 -1.71 0.66 14.34
CA ALA A 61 -2.89 0.88 15.20
C ALA A 61 -2.61 1.98 16.22
N TRP A 62 -3.54 2.92 16.35
CA TRP A 62 -3.45 4.00 17.33
C TRP A 62 -4.82 4.35 17.91
N VAL A 63 -4.81 5.20 18.92
CA VAL A 63 -6.02 5.68 19.58
C VAL A 63 -6.03 7.20 19.53
N SER A 64 -7.14 7.78 19.10
CA SER A 64 -7.38 9.22 19.12
C SER A 64 -7.64 9.73 20.55
N LEU A 65 -7.56 11.03 20.75
CA LEU A 65 -7.79 11.66 22.06
C LEU A 65 -9.24 11.46 22.58
N ASP A 66 -10.18 11.27 21.69
CA ASP A 66 -11.58 10.93 22.03
C ASP A 66 -11.79 9.44 22.41
N GLY A 67 -10.72 8.63 22.34
CA GLY A 67 -10.76 7.20 22.62
C GLY A 67 -11.14 6.32 21.42
N THR A 68 -11.39 6.89 20.24
CA THR A 68 -11.65 6.13 19.01
C THR A 68 -10.39 5.37 18.59
N ARG A 69 -10.57 4.09 18.27
CA ARG A 69 -9.48 3.21 17.86
C ARG A 69 -9.44 3.11 16.35
N PHE A 70 -8.28 3.39 15.81
CA PHE A 70 -7.98 3.29 14.39
C PHE A 70 -6.93 2.23 14.13
N ASN A 71 -7.04 1.59 12.96
CA ASN A 71 -6.02 0.68 12.46
C ASN A 71 -5.87 0.92 10.95
N ALA A 72 -4.70 1.32 10.51
CA ALA A 72 -4.38 1.50 9.11
C ALA A 72 -3.75 0.23 8.54
N PHE A 73 -4.11 -0.11 7.30
CA PHE A 73 -3.55 -1.22 6.55
C PHE A 73 -3.02 -0.72 5.22
N GLY A 74 -1.71 -0.81 5.03
CA GLY A 74 -1.05 -0.59 3.75
C GLY A 74 -0.97 -1.89 2.96
N THR A 75 -1.74 -1.99 1.87
CA THR A 75 -1.63 -3.13 0.96
C THR A 75 -0.69 -2.80 -0.21
N ASP A 76 -0.34 -3.79 -1.00
CA ASP A 76 0.41 -3.58 -2.24
C ASP A 76 -0.39 -2.80 -3.30
N ARG A 77 -1.64 -2.45 -3.04
CA ARG A 77 -2.52 -1.75 -3.97
C ARG A 77 -3.18 -0.51 -3.41
N LYS A 78 -3.48 -0.48 -2.10
CA LYS A 78 -4.30 0.55 -1.46
C LYS A 78 -3.88 0.83 -0.03
N LEU A 79 -4.37 1.95 0.49
CA LEU A 79 -4.32 2.31 1.89
C LEU A 79 -5.74 2.27 2.48
N TYR A 80 -5.92 1.50 3.54
CA TYR A 80 -7.19 1.38 4.24
C TYR A 80 -7.11 1.88 5.66
N LEU A 81 -8.21 2.44 6.14
CA LEU A 81 -8.44 2.77 7.53
C LEU A 81 -9.57 1.88 8.07
N TYR A 82 -9.30 1.18 9.14
CA TYR A 82 -10.32 0.45 9.88
C TYR A 82 -10.76 1.26 11.10
N SER A 83 -12.06 1.44 11.22
CA SER A 83 -12.70 2.05 12.39
C SER A 83 -14.07 1.43 12.60
N GLU A 84 -14.42 1.14 13.83
CA GLU A 84 -15.77 0.68 14.25
C GLU A 84 -16.34 -0.50 13.42
N GLY A 85 -15.51 -1.46 13.03
CA GLY A 85 -15.95 -2.64 12.29
C GLY A 85 -15.91 -2.52 10.77
N VAL A 86 -15.57 -1.36 10.23
CA VAL A 86 -15.56 -1.08 8.79
C VAL A 86 -14.17 -0.67 8.32
N ALA A 87 -13.76 -1.16 7.17
CA ALA A 87 -12.55 -0.72 6.48
C ALA A 87 -12.91 0.27 5.36
N TYR A 88 -12.31 1.45 5.40
CA TYR A 88 -12.50 2.54 4.46
C TYR A 88 -11.28 2.68 3.56
N ASP A 89 -11.48 2.83 2.26
CA ASP A 89 -10.40 3.14 1.31
C ASP A 89 -10.02 4.63 1.44
N ILE A 90 -8.86 4.88 2.03
CA ILE A 90 -8.29 6.22 2.18
C ILE A 90 -7.08 6.44 1.27
N THR A 91 -6.89 5.61 0.25
CA THR A 91 -5.77 5.73 -0.70
C THR A 91 -5.73 7.15 -1.29
N PRO A 92 -4.60 7.86 -1.22
CA PRO A 92 -4.50 9.22 -1.75
C PRO A 92 -4.78 9.29 -3.24
N LEU A 93 -5.30 10.42 -3.69
CA LEU A 93 -5.43 10.73 -5.11
C LEU A 93 -4.18 11.46 -5.60
N ARG A 94 -3.69 11.07 -6.76
CA ARG A 94 -2.64 11.78 -7.48
C ARG A 94 -3.20 13.01 -8.20
N GLU A 95 -4.37 12.82 -8.83
CA GLU A 95 -4.95 13.80 -9.71
C GLU A 95 -6.46 13.57 -9.87
N THR A 96 -7.19 14.65 -10.15
CA THR A 96 -8.57 14.62 -10.63
C THR A 96 -8.64 15.37 -11.93
N GLN A 97 -9.07 14.71 -12.99
CA GLN A 97 -9.14 15.25 -14.34
C GLN A 97 -10.59 15.33 -14.82
N ALA A 98 -11.01 16.49 -15.33
CA ALA A 98 -12.31 16.64 -15.99
C ALA A 98 -12.21 16.14 -17.43
N LEU A 99 -13.03 15.18 -17.80
CA LEU A 99 -13.05 14.57 -19.12
C LEU A 99 -14.40 14.78 -19.80
N THR A 100 -14.38 14.81 -21.13
CA THR A 100 -15.59 14.89 -21.95
C THR A 100 -15.59 13.80 -22.99
N ASN A 101 -16.62 12.94 -22.96
CA ASN A 101 -16.79 11.81 -23.85
C ASN A 101 -15.57 10.87 -23.92
N PRO A 102 -14.99 10.44 -22.77
CA PRO A 102 -13.72 9.73 -22.79
C PRO A 102 -13.86 8.26 -23.18
N PHE A 103 -15.04 7.68 -23.12
CA PHE A 103 -15.22 6.23 -23.22
C PHE A 103 -15.46 5.77 -24.65
N THR A 104 -14.79 4.70 -25.04
CA THR A 104 -15.01 3.97 -26.29
C THR A 104 -15.28 2.50 -25.98
N THR A 105 -16.40 2.01 -26.46
CA THR A 105 -16.87 0.63 -26.28
C THR A 105 -16.86 -0.14 -27.59
N ASN A 106 -16.88 -1.47 -27.53
CA ASN A 106 -16.86 -2.35 -28.70
C ASN A 106 -17.70 -3.63 -28.51
N ALA A 107 -18.84 -3.52 -27.83
CA ALA A 107 -19.72 -4.64 -27.48
C ALA A 107 -19.04 -5.74 -26.63
N THR A 108 -17.97 -5.40 -25.90
CA THR A 108 -17.28 -6.29 -24.97
C THR A 108 -17.24 -5.66 -23.57
N THR A 109 -16.60 -6.32 -22.62
CA THR A 109 -16.31 -5.76 -21.28
C THR A 109 -15.16 -4.75 -21.27
N SER A 110 -14.37 -4.69 -22.34
CA SER A 110 -13.24 -3.79 -22.48
C SER A 110 -13.70 -2.40 -22.87
N VAL A 111 -13.37 -1.39 -22.06
CA VAL A 111 -13.67 0.01 -22.33
C VAL A 111 -12.36 0.78 -22.42
N VAL A 112 -12.14 1.42 -23.58
CA VAL A 112 -11.00 2.30 -23.77
C VAL A 112 -11.36 3.68 -23.22
N VAL A 113 -10.48 4.22 -22.40
CA VAL A 113 -10.59 5.57 -21.84
C VAL A 113 -9.55 6.45 -22.51
N THR A 114 -10.01 7.53 -23.14
CA THR A 114 -9.15 8.54 -23.76
C THR A 114 -8.95 9.70 -22.78
N ASP A 115 -7.71 9.89 -22.36
CA ASP A 115 -7.31 10.95 -21.46
C ASP A 115 -5.84 11.31 -21.72
N THR A 116 -5.60 12.56 -22.12
CA THR A 116 -4.26 13.00 -22.54
C THR A 116 -3.35 13.24 -21.35
N GLY A 117 -2.23 12.51 -21.30
CA GLY A 117 -1.24 12.66 -20.25
C GLY A 117 -1.65 12.05 -18.91
N HIS A 118 -2.57 11.08 -18.92
CA HIS A 118 -3.16 10.47 -17.73
C HIS A 118 -2.13 9.88 -16.72
N GLY A 119 -0.91 9.56 -17.14
CA GLY A 119 0.14 9.01 -16.28
C GLY A 119 -0.22 7.72 -15.53
N ALA A 120 -1.35 7.10 -15.85
CA ALA A 120 -1.78 5.85 -15.24
C ALA A 120 -0.92 4.69 -15.74
N GLN A 121 -0.70 3.71 -14.87
CA GLN A 121 0.02 2.47 -15.16
C GLN A 121 -0.94 1.29 -15.01
N GLN A 122 -0.58 0.16 -15.60
CA GLN A 122 -1.34 -1.07 -15.41
C GLN A 122 -1.38 -1.44 -13.92
N GLY A 123 -2.57 -1.74 -13.41
CA GLY A 123 -2.82 -2.05 -12.01
C GLY A 123 -3.14 -0.83 -11.13
N ASP A 124 -3.07 0.40 -11.67
CA ASP A 124 -3.57 1.59 -10.98
C ASP A 124 -5.11 1.57 -10.88
N PHE A 125 -5.63 2.35 -9.95
CA PHE A 125 -7.08 2.51 -9.80
C PHE A 125 -7.51 3.92 -10.21
N VAL A 126 -8.62 3.98 -10.91
CA VAL A 126 -9.30 5.23 -11.30
C VAL A 126 -10.77 5.15 -10.90
N THR A 127 -11.28 6.20 -10.30
CA THR A 127 -12.71 6.34 -9.99
C THR A 127 -13.31 7.39 -10.91
N PHE A 128 -14.33 6.98 -11.65
CA PHE A 128 -15.10 7.92 -12.47
C PHE A 128 -16.34 8.38 -11.70
N ASP A 129 -16.71 9.64 -11.87
CA ASP A 129 -17.96 10.19 -11.37
C ASP A 129 -18.60 11.19 -12.34
N SER A 130 -19.90 11.36 -12.21
CA SER A 130 -20.72 12.33 -12.97
C SER A 130 -20.80 12.07 -14.48
N PHE A 131 -20.45 10.89 -14.95
CA PHE A 131 -20.64 10.50 -16.34
C PHE A 131 -22.04 9.93 -16.59
N SER A 132 -22.52 10.10 -17.82
CA SER A 132 -23.72 9.42 -18.30
C SER A 132 -23.38 7.97 -18.66
N ALA A 133 -24.37 7.08 -18.55
CA ALA A 133 -24.20 5.69 -19.00
C ALA A 133 -23.87 5.63 -20.49
N ILE A 134 -23.01 4.67 -20.87
CA ILE A 134 -22.66 4.41 -22.28
C ILE A 134 -22.93 2.94 -22.63
N ASP A 135 -23.69 2.69 -23.68
CA ASP A 135 -24.05 1.35 -24.15
C ASP A 135 -24.49 0.40 -23.01
N GLY A 136 -25.31 0.92 -22.09
CA GLY A 136 -25.83 0.18 -20.94
C GLY A 136 -24.82 0.02 -19.78
N LEU A 137 -23.62 0.58 -19.89
CA LEU A 137 -22.61 0.55 -18.82
C LEU A 137 -22.70 1.81 -17.97
N ASP A 138 -22.80 1.64 -16.65
CA ASP A 138 -22.55 2.70 -15.67
C ASP A 138 -21.06 2.70 -15.31
N MET A 139 -20.39 3.78 -15.69
CA MET A 139 -18.97 4.00 -15.43
C MET A 139 -18.69 4.72 -14.11
N ASN A 140 -19.71 5.19 -13.35
CA ASN A 140 -19.54 5.96 -12.12
C ASN A 140 -19.13 5.08 -10.93
N LYS A 141 -17.96 4.48 -11.00
CA LYS A 141 -17.37 3.62 -9.97
C LYS A 141 -15.86 3.53 -10.15
N GLU A 142 -15.22 2.81 -9.26
CA GLU A 142 -13.80 2.52 -9.35
C GLU A 142 -13.52 1.35 -10.32
N PHE A 143 -12.44 1.52 -11.09
CA PHE A 143 -11.92 0.52 -12.00
C PHE A 143 -10.41 0.37 -11.85
N GLU A 144 -9.92 -0.85 -12.06
CA GLU A 144 -8.50 -1.11 -12.24
C GLU A 144 -8.13 -0.88 -13.72
N VAL A 145 -6.99 -0.22 -13.95
CA VAL A 145 -6.39 -0.06 -15.27
C VAL A 145 -5.80 -1.39 -15.70
N THR A 146 -6.46 -2.05 -16.64
CA THR A 146 -6.06 -3.40 -17.12
C THR A 146 -4.91 -3.37 -18.10
N SER A 147 -4.80 -2.34 -18.90
CA SER A 147 -3.66 -2.09 -19.80
C SER A 147 -3.57 -0.63 -20.17
N VAL A 148 -2.37 -0.20 -20.52
CA VAL A 148 -2.10 1.16 -21.01
C VAL A 148 -1.66 1.06 -22.48
N ALA A 149 -2.47 1.65 -23.37
CA ALA A 149 -2.19 1.65 -24.81
C ALA A 149 -1.07 2.65 -25.17
N ASN A 150 -1.15 3.84 -24.61
CA ASN A 150 -0.17 4.93 -24.75
C ASN A 150 -0.44 6.02 -23.72
N ASN A 151 0.27 7.13 -23.75
CA ASN A 151 0.11 8.25 -22.80
C ASN A 151 -1.25 8.96 -22.84
N ASN A 152 -2.11 8.63 -23.82
CA ASN A 152 -3.39 9.31 -24.04
C ASN A 152 -4.58 8.34 -23.97
N ALA A 153 -4.34 7.04 -23.74
CA ALA A 153 -5.40 6.05 -23.65
C ALA A 153 -4.99 4.83 -22.83
N TYR A 154 -5.93 4.37 -22.05
CA TYR A 154 -5.83 3.12 -21.27
C TYR A 154 -7.14 2.34 -21.32
N VAL A 155 -7.11 1.13 -20.83
CA VAL A 155 -8.25 0.20 -20.86
C VAL A 155 -8.67 -0.14 -19.43
N VAL A 156 -9.97 -0.16 -19.19
CA VAL A 156 -10.58 -0.68 -17.97
C VAL A 156 -11.56 -1.80 -18.34
N THR A 157 -11.82 -2.69 -17.40
CA THR A 157 -12.76 -3.81 -17.63
C THR A 157 -14.07 -3.56 -16.89
N ALA A 158 -15.16 -3.45 -17.63
CA ALA A 158 -16.50 -3.32 -17.09
C ALA A 158 -17.03 -4.67 -16.55
N GLY A 159 -17.97 -4.61 -15.61
CA GLY A 159 -18.57 -5.83 -15.02
C GLY A 159 -19.48 -6.60 -15.95
N SER A 160 -19.91 -6.00 -17.09
CA SER A 160 -20.73 -6.62 -18.13
C SER A 160 -20.27 -6.13 -19.49
N ALA A 161 -20.65 -6.82 -20.55
CA ALA A 161 -20.36 -6.38 -21.91
C ALA A 161 -21.24 -5.16 -22.26
N ALA A 162 -20.65 -4.21 -23.01
CA ALA A 162 -21.38 -3.10 -23.59
C ALA A 162 -22.43 -3.63 -24.58
N SER A 163 -23.60 -3.00 -24.62
CA SER A 163 -24.69 -3.37 -25.54
C SER A 163 -24.47 -2.90 -26.98
N GLY A 164 -23.45 -2.06 -27.20
CA GLY A 164 -23.13 -1.46 -28.49
C GLY A 164 -21.65 -1.13 -28.63
N SER A 165 -21.34 -0.42 -29.71
CA SER A 165 -20.00 0.08 -30.03
C SER A 165 -20.09 1.58 -30.27
N THR A 166 -19.63 2.37 -29.31
CA THR A 166 -19.64 3.83 -29.35
C THR A 166 -18.21 4.35 -29.22
N SER A 167 -17.83 5.27 -30.07
CA SER A 167 -16.55 5.96 -29.98
C SER A 167 -16.79 7.36 -29.39
N GLY A 168 -16.15 7.65 -28.25
CA GLY A 168 -16.25 8.93 -27.60
C GLY A 168 -17.64 9.18 -26.98
N GLY A 169 -17.96 8.53 -25.88
CA GLY A 169 -19.22 8.68 -25.16
C GLY A 169 -19.04 8.89 -23.65
N GLY A 170 -20.19 8.96 -22.93
CA GLY A 170 -20.26 9.12 -21.48
C GLY A 170 -20.49 10.56 -20.99
N GLY A 171 -20.55 11.55 -21.88
CA GLY A 171 -20.76 12.94 -21.46
C GLY A 171 -19.56 13.52 -20.72
N SER A 172 -19.79 14.50 -19.83
CA SER A 172 -18.73 15.14 -19.03
C SER A 172 -18.77 14.65 -17.59
N GLY A 173 -17.59 14.40 -17.03
CA GLY A 173 -17.42 13.95 -15.66
C GLY A 173 -15.95 14.03 -15.23
N ASN A 174 -15.63 13.41 -14.09
CA ASN A 174 -14.31 13.44 -13.52
C ASN A 174 -13.69 12.04 -13.44
N ALA A 175 -12.42 11.95 -13.78
CA ALA A 175 -11.56 10.80 -13.53
C ALA A 175 -10.64 11.13 -12.34
N LYS A 176 -10.73 10.35 -11.27
CA LYS A 176 -9.95 10.50 -10.04
C LYS A 176 -8.93 9.37 -9.98
N TYR A 177 -7.67 9.72 -10.23
CA TYR A 177 -6.57 8.75 -10.26
C TYR A 177 -5.97 8.58 -8.87
N GLN A 178 -5.89 7.35 -8.40
CA GLN A 178 -5.13 7.03 -7.19
C GLN A 178 -3.63 7.15 -7.45
N ILE A 179 -2.85 7.34 -6.39
CA ILE A 179 -1.40 7.33 -6.48
C ILE A 179 -0.91 5.97 -7.01
N ASN A 180 0.16 6.01 -7.81
CA ASN A 180 0.90 4.82 -8.15
C ASN A 180 1.76 4.40 -6.95
N ILE A 181 1.53 3.21 -6.42
CA ILE A 181 2.23 2.67 -5.26
C ILE A 181 3.50 1.89 -5.71
N GLY A 182 3.67 1.65 -7.00
CA GLY A 182 4.78 0.86 -7.55
C GLY A 182 4.36 -0.56 -7.97
N PRO A 183 5.29 -1.48 -8.26
CA PRO A 183 5.01 -2.83 -8.72
C PRO A 183 4.56 -3.75 -7.57
N GLU A 184 3.77 -4.75 -7.89
CA GLU A 184 3.33 -5.77 -6.92
C GLU A 184 4.50 -6.65 -6.45
N LEU A 185 5.39 -6.99 -7.36
CA LEU A 185 6.54 -7.85 -7.10
C LEU A 185 7.84 -7.09 -7.36
N SER A 186 8.87 -7.42 -6.59
CA SER A 186 10.22 -6.94 -6.88
C SER A 186 10.75 -7.60 -8.14
N THR A 187 11.31 -6.80 -9.04
CA THR A 187 11.95 -7.28 -10.25
C THR A 187 13.44 -6.98 -10.17
N PRO A 188 14.31 -8.00 -10.15
CA PRO A 188 15.75 -7.78 -10.13
C PRO A 188 16.21 -7.14 -11.46
N ALA A 189 17.07 -6.14 -11.38
CA ALA A 189 17.63 -5.49 -12.56
C ALA A 189 18.77 -6.28 -13.20
N PHE A 190 19.50 -7.06 -12.39
CA PHE A 190 20.71 -7.78 -12.78
C PHE A 190 20.70 -9.20 -12.22
N GLY A 191 21.30 -10.13 -12.93
CA GLY A 191 21.53 -11.49 -12.48
C GLY A 191 20.86 -12.56 -13.33
N TRP A 192 20.98 -13.80 -12.87
CA TRP A 192 20.36 -14.95 -13.54
C TRP A 192 18.84 -14.86 -13.43
N GLY A 193 18.13 -14.87 -14.57
CA GLY A 193 16.67 -14.82 -14.60
C GLY A 193 16.05 -13.41 -14.73
N THR A 194 16.86 -12.40 -15.03
CA THR A 194 16.36 -11.03 -15.27
C THR A 194 15.80 -10.79 -16.66
N ASP A 195 15.97 -11.74 -17.57
CA ASP A 195 15.44 -11.69 -18.94
C ASP A 195 15.10 -13.09 -19.44
N THR A 196 14.43 -13.18 -20.60
CA THR A 196 14.11 -14.46 -21.22
C THR A 196 15.39 -15.22 -21.59
N TRP A 197 15.41 -16.51 -21.34
CA TRP A 197 16.50 -17.39 -21.78
C TRP A 197 16.76 -17.20 -23.27
N SER A 198 18.04 -16.98 -23.63
CA SER A 198 18.45 -16.79 -25.02
C SER A 198 18.10 -15.42 -25.64
N SER A 199 17.87 -14.39 -24.85
CA SER A 199 17.56 -13.03 -25.32
C SER A 199 18.78 -12.25 -25.87
N GLY A 200 19.96 -12.85 -25.90
CA GLY A 200 21.19 -12.23 -26.45
C GLY A 200 22.32 -13.22 -26.75
N THR A 201 23.36 -12.76 -27.41
CA THR A 201 24.60 -13.55 -27.63
C THR A 201 25.45 -13.54 -26.37
N TRP A 202 26.20 -14.62 -26.14
CA TRP A 202 27.13 -14.72 -25.01
C TRP A 202 28.11 -13.52 -25.02
N GLY A 203 28.22 -12.85 -23.88
CA GLY A 203 29.07 -11.68 -23.71
C GLY A 203 28.46 -10.34 -24.07
N THR A 204 27.21 -10.29 -24.52
CA THR A 204 26.45 -9.05 -24.71
C THR A 204 25.64 -8.75 -23.47
N ALA A 205 25.90 -7.61 -22.84
CA ALA A 205 25.05 -7.14 -21.74
C ALA A 205 23.62 -6.95 -22.26
N SER A 206 22.61 -7.32 -21.45
CA SER A 206 21.22 -7.02 -21.75
C SER A 206 21.06 -5.53 -22.04
N SER A 207 20.46 -5.18 -23.16
CA SER A 207 20.23 -3.79 -23.57
C SER A 207 19.10 -3.11 -22.75
N SER A 208 18.39 -3.86 -21.92
CA SER A 208 17.41 -3.30 -21.01
C SER A 208 18.15 -2.59 -19.88
N SER A 209 18.00 -1.29 -19.79
CA SER A 209 18.36 -0.48 -18.61
C SER A 209 17.41 -0.86 -17.48
N ASN A 210 17.52 -2.09 -16.97
CA ASN A 210 16.63 -2.60 -15.94
C ASN A 210 17.03 -1.98 -14.61
N VAL A 211 16.20 -1.09 -14.14
CA VAL A 211 16.25 -0.61 -12.77
C VAL A 211 15.63 -1.70 -11.89
N THR A 212 16.30 -2.08 -10.81
CA THR A 212 15.68 -2.93 -9.79
C THR A 212 14.41 -2.25 -9.30
N LEU A 213 13.27 -2.87 -9.54
CA LEU A 213 12.01 -2.40 -9.03
C LEU A 213 11.72 -3.13 -7.72
N GLU A 214 11.62 -2.38 -6.65
CA GLU A 214 11.23 -2.89 -5.34
C GLU A 214 9.72 -2.98 -5.25
N ALA A 215 9.23 -4.07 -4.66
CA ALA A 215 7.79 -4.25 -4.48
C ALA A 215 7.19 -3.15 -3.61
N ARG A 216 5.96 -2.78 -3.90
CA ARG A 216 5.15 -1.80 -3.16
C ARG A 216 5.18 -2.08 -1.67
N GLN A 217 5.46 -1.04 -0.90
CA GLN A 217 5.51 -1.10 0.56
C GLN A 217 5.09 0.24 1.14
N TRP A 218 4.36 0.18 2.24
CA TRP A 218 4.03 1.34 3.05
C TRP A 218 4.91 1.36 4.30
N SER A 219 5.07 2.54 4.86
CA SER A 219 5.54 2.76 6.21
C SER A 219 4.51 3.62 6.91
N LEU A 220 3.87 3.08 7.94
CA LEU A 220 2.76 3.69 8.64
C LEU A 220 3.15 4.04 10.06
N ASP A 221 2.82 5.25 10.50
CA ASP A 221 3.05 5.72 11.86
C ASP A 221 2.01 6.80 12.21
N ASN A 222 1.98 7.29 13.44
CA ASN A 222 1.06 8.35 13.82
C ASN A 222 1.77 9.58 14.41
N PHE A 223 1.35 10.76 13.96
CA PHE A 223 1.74 12.05 14.52
C PHE A 223 0.61 12.60 15.40
N GLY A 224 0.61 12.23 16.67
CA GLY A 224 -0.54 12.46 17.54
C GLY A 224 -1.74 11.64 17.05
N GLU A 225 -2.81 12.30 16.64
CA GLU A 225 -4.01 11.64 16.10
C GLU A 225 -3.93 11.35 14.59
N LEU A 226 -3.01 12.02 13.89
CA LEU A 226 -2.88 11.94 12.45
C LEU A 226 -2.13 10.67 12.03
N LEU A 227 -2.64 9.95 11.05
CA LEU A 227 -1.88 8.91 10.36
C LEU A 227 -0.85 9.57 9.45
N ILE A 228 0.37 9.09 9.49
CA ILE A 228 1.43 9.37 8.51
C ILE A 228 1.67 8.10 7.70
N ALA A 229 1.55 8.18 6.39
CA ALA A 229 1.72 7.05 5.49
C ALA A 229 2.73 7.41 4.40
N THR A 230 3.83 6.67 4.34
CA THR A 230 4.89 6.87 3.34
C THR A 230 4.93 5.68 2.40
N VAL A 231 4.99 5.95 1.11
CA VAL A 231 5.16 4.92 0.08
C VAL A 231 6.64 4.71 -0.19
N LEU A 232 7.08 3.47 -0.26
CA LEU A 232 8.47 3.13 -0.63
C LEU A 232 8.84 3.76 -1.98
N ASN A 233 9.91 4.54 -2.01
CA ASN A 233 10.38 5.32 -3.16
C ASN A 233 9.31 6.31 -3.69
N GLY A 234 8.37 6.69 -2.85
CA GLY A 234 7.28 7.61 -3.13
C GLY A 234 7.15 8.71 -2.08
N GLY A 235 6.04 9.45 -2.16
CA GLY A 235 5.71 10.55 -1.27
C GLY A 235 5.14 10.11 0.07
N ALA A 236 4.93 11.08 0.93
CA ALA A 236 4.31 10.93 2.24
C ALA A 236 2.93 11.60 2.26
N PHE A 237 2.02 10.94 2.94
CA PHE A 237 0.61 11.32 3.03
C PHE A 237 0.16 11.35 4.48
N GLU A 238 -0.86 12.13 4.77
CA GLU A 238 -1.50 12.22 6.07
C GLU A 238 -3.00 12.02 5.97
N TRP A 239 -3.55 11.42 7.00
CA TRP A 239 -4.99 11.36 7.22
C TRP A 239 -5.32 11.83 8.64
N SER A 240 -6.42 12.60 8.78
CA SER A 240 -6.86 13.14 10.06
C SER A 240 -8.24 12.60 10.43
N PRO A 241 -8.47 12.21 11.71
CA PRO A 241 -9.80 11.88 12.21
C PRO A 241 -10.83 12.98 11.97
N SER A 242 -10.41 14.24 12.07
CA SER A 242 -11.29 15.41 11.85
C SER A 242 -11.81 15.53 10.42
N SER A 243 -11.16 14.90 9.45
CA SER A 243 -11.60 14.88 8.05
C SER A 243 -12.73 13.88 7.79
N GLY A 244 -12.98 12.96 8.74
CA GLY A 244 -13.92 11.86 8.61
C GLY A 244 -13.30 10.60 8.01
N VAL A 245 -13.79 9.44 8.44
CA VAL A 245 -13.21 8.11 8.16
C VAL A 245 -13.20 7.71 6.68
N SER A 246 -14.07 8.28 5.86
CA SER A 246 -14.17 8.01 4.42
C SER A 246 -13.38 9.01 3.55
N THR A 247 -12.74 10.01 4.17
CA THR A 247 -11.94 10.99 3.45
C THR A 247 -10.58 10.40 3.11
N ARG A 248 -10.15 10.58 1.87
CA ARG A 248 -8.84 10.09 1.40
C ARG A 248 -7.70 10.85 2.06
N ALA A 249 -6.59 10.17 2.28
CA ALA A 249 -5.36 10.78 2.75
C ALA A 249 -4.83 11.80 1.71
N THR A 250 -4.16 12.83 2.18
CA THR A 250 -3.61 13.92 1.37
C THR A 250 -2.10 14.00 1.50
N ALA A 251 -1.41 14.52 0.50
CA ALA A 251 0.04 14.69 0.56
C ALA A 251 0.42 15.67 1.70
N ILE A 252 1.45 15.32 2.45
CA ILE A 252 2.01 16.21 3.48
C ILE A 252 2.70 17.38 2.78
N THR A 253 2.32 18.58 3.17
CA THR A 253 2.87 19.81 2.58
C THR A 253 4.38 19.89 2.79
N ASN A 254 5.13 20.24 1.74
CA ASN A 254 6.58 20.37 1.74
C ASN A 254 7.38 19.11 2.13
N ALA A 255 6.73 17.96 2.29
CA ALA A 255 7.43 16.71 2.54
C ALA A 255 8.23 16.26 1.29
N PRO A 256 9.27 15.44 1.46
CA PRO A 256 9.95 14.80 0.35
C PRO A 256 8.97 14.01 -0.51
N THR A 257 9.13 14.10 -1.82
CA THR A 257 8.29 13.36 -2.78
C THR A 257 8.80 11.94 -3.06
N LYS A 258 9.98 11.61 -2.53
CA LYS A 258 10.57 10.27 -2.55
C LYS A 258 11.29 9.98 -1.25
N SER A 259 10.97 8.85 -0.64
CA SER A 259 11.60 8.34 0.59
C SER A 259 11.52 6.81 0.61
N ARG A 260 12.45 6.16 1.26
CA ARG A 260 12.35 4.71 1.49
C ARG A 260 11.46 4.39 2.67
N LEU A 261 11.53 5.19 3.71
CA LEU A 261 10.82 4.97 4.97
C LEU A 261 10.44 6.30 5.59
N GLY A 262 9.27 6.36 6.21
CA GLY A 262 8.82 7.44 7.07
C GLY A 262 8.46 6.92 8.46
N LEU A 263 8.83 7.65 9.49
CA LEU A 263 8.46 7.35 10.87
C LEU A 263 8.32 8.64 11.68
N VAL A 264 7.71 8.56 12.85
CA VAL A 264 7.54 9.69 13.78
C VAL A 264 8.34 9.44 15.06
N SER A 265 9.16 10.41 15.44
CA SER A 265 9.87 10.38 16.72
C SER A 265 8.90 10.70 17.86
N THR A 266 8.74 9.77 18.78
CA THR A 266 7.77 9.89 19.87
C THR A 266 8.08 11.00 20.88
N PRO A 267 9.33 11.22 21.33
CA PRO A 267 9.61 12.22 22.37
C PRO A 267 9.40 13.66 21.89
N ASP A 268 9.87 13.98 20.68
CA ASP A 268 9.96 15.34 20.17
C ASP A 268 9.03 15.60 18.97
N ARG A 269 8.26 14.59 18.58
CA ARG A 269 7.32 14.62 17.43
C ARG A 269 7.91 15.27 16.18
N HIS A 270 9.02 14.71 15.71
CA HIS A 270 9.54 14.95 14.37
C HIS A 270 9.05 13.87 13.42
N VAL A 271 8.68 14.22 12.21
CA VAL A 271 8.52 13.25 11.13
C VAL A 271 9.89 13.07 10.46
N LEU A 272 10.37 11.84 10.42
CA LEU A 272 11.66 11.49 9.86
C LEU A 272 11.44 10.72 8.54
N PHE A 273 12.20 11.10 7.51
CA PHE A 273 12.26 10.38 6.24
C PHE A 273 13.67 9.87 6.01
N MET A 274 13.80 8.57 5.76
CA MET A 274 15.07 7.91 5.50
C MET A 274 15.20 7.57 4.02
N GLY A 275 16.42 7.65 3.47
CA GLY A 275 16.67 7.40 2.07
C GLY A 275 15.91 8.38 1.18
N THR A 276 16.06 9.68 1.39
CA THR A 276 15.23 10.71 0.79
C THR A 276 16.01 11.61 -0.19
N GLN A 277 15.34 12.61 -0.71
CA GLN A 277 15.89 13.54 -1.69
C GLN A 277 16.79 14.59 -1.02
N PRO A 278 18.00 14.86 -1.54
CA PRO A 278 18.83 16.00 -1.09
C PRO A 278 18.14 17.34 -1.28
N THR A 279 17.44 17.51 -2.39
CA THR A 279 16.56 18.65 -2.65
C THR A 279 15.14 18.16 -2.77
N ILE A 280 14.23 18.65 -1.94
CA ILE A 280 12.82 18.26 -1.94
C ILE A 280 12.22 18.57 -3.32
N GLY A 281 11.51 17.59 -3.89
CA GLY A 281 10.88 17.71 -5.21
C GLY A 281 11.79 17.41 -6.41
N ALA A 282 13.08 17.16 -6.20
CA ALA A 282 13.97 16.74 -7.27
C ALA A 282 13.64 15.30 -7.73
N ALA A 283 13.05 15.16 -8.91
CA ALA A 283 12.42 13.91 -9.37
C ALA A 283 13.34 12.68 -9.39
N ASN A 284 14.66 12.86 -9.62
CA ASN A 284 15.61 11.77 -9.87
C ASN A 284 16.78 11.70 -8.88
N ALA A 285 16.72 12.46 -7.79
CA ALA A 285 17.81 12.52 -6.82
C ALA A 285 17.33 11.95 -5.47
N GLN A 286 17.45 10.64 -5.29
CA GLN A 286 17.27 9.99 -4.00
C GLN A 286 18.63 9.54 -3.48
N ASP A 287 18.94 9.83 -2.23
CA ASP A 287 20.16 9.40 -1.52
C ASP A 287 19.75 8.48 -0.37
N ASP A 288 20.07 7.20 -0.49
CA ASP A 288 19.67 6.17 0.48
C ASP A 288 20.28 6.38 1.87
N LEU A 289 21.34 7.16 1.96
CA LEU A 289 22.03 7.50 3.23
C LEU A 289 21.55 8.82 3.86
N LEU A 290 20.63 9.54 3.20
CA LEU A 290 20.13 10.81 3.69
C LEU A 290 18.90 10.61 4.59
N ILE A 291 18.99 11.14 5.80
CA ILE A 291 17.85 11.27 6.72
C ILE A 291 17.43 12.72 6.71
N ARG A 292 16.13 12.97 6.57
CA ARG A 292 15.53 14.31 6.70
C ARG A 292 14.47 14.28 7.78
N PHE A 293 14.42 15.33 8.61
CA PHE A 293 13.43 15.43 9.69
C PHE A 293 12.71 16.77 9.64
N SER A 294 11.46 16.75 10.07
CA SER A 294 10.61 17.93 10.15
C SER A 294 11.06 18.85 11.30
N ASN A 295 10.50 20.04 11.36
CA ASN A 295 10.53 20.84 12.58
C ASN A 295 9.80 20.11 13.71
N GLN A 296 10.22 20.36 14.95
CA GLN A 296 9.56 19.82 16.15
C GLN A 296 8.09 20.24 16.19
N GLU A 297 7.19 19.30 16.50
CA GLU A 297 5.74 19.50 16.56
C GLU A 297 5.10 20.01 15.24
N ASP A 298 5.86 20.07 14.14
CA ASP A 298 5.38 20.56 12.84
C ASP A 298 5.78 19.59 11.72
N ARG A 299 4.80 18.91 11.15
CA ARG A 299 4.96 17.94 10.09
C ARG A 299 5.08 18.54 8.68
N ASN A 300 4.98 19.87 8.54
CA ASN A 300 4.95 20.55 7.24
C ASN A 300 6.22 21.34 6.91
N THR A 301 7.17 21.42 7.84
CA THR A 301 8.41 22.18 7.67
C THR A 301 9.62 21.28 7.69
N TYR A 302 10.33 21.17 6.56
CA TYR A 302 11.50 20.31 6.35
C TYR A 302 12.74 21.06 5.87
N GLN A 303 12.62 22.37 5.64
CA GLN A 303 13.75 23.22 5.28
C GLN A 303 14.34 23.83 6.53
N PRO A 304 15.67 23.66 6.79
CA PRO A 304 16.31 24.23 7.95
C PRO A 304 16.39 25.75 7.84
N THR A 305 16.09 26.41 8.95
CA THR A 305 16.29 27.85 9.15
C THR A 305 16.95 28.09 10.51
N ALA A 306 17.37 29.33 10.78
CA ALA A 306 17.94 29.66 12.08
C ALA A 306 16.94 29.55 13.25
N GLU A 307 15.64 29.48 12.96
CA GLU A 307 14.57 29.56 13.96
C GLU A 307 13.82 28.21 14.14
N ASN A 308 14.16 27.16 13.36
CA ASN A 308 13.50 25.87 13.43
C ASN A 308 14.48 24.72 13.68
N THR A 309 13.95 23.56 14.02
CA THR A 309 14.73 22.34 14.28
C THR A 309 14.74 21.39 13.08
N ALA A 310 14.12 21.78 11.96
CA ALA A 310 14.12 20.97 10.75
C ALA A 310 15.54 20.80 10.20
N GLY A 311 15.83 19.68 9.59
CA GLY A 311 17.15 19.44 9.04
C GLY A 311 17.30 18.16 8.27
N SER A 312 18.54 17.90 7.91
CA SER A 312 18.93 16.64 7.28
C SER A 312 20.31 16.22 7.75
N LEU A 313 20.50 14.91 7.83
CA LEU A 313 21.77 14.29 8.17
C LEU A 313 22.06 13.19 7.14
N ARG A 314 23.26 13.20 6.56
CA ARG A 314 23.74 12.11 5.75
C ARG A 314 24.57 11.17 6.60
N ILE A 315 24.21 9.90 6.63
CA ILE A 315 25.01 8.88 7.29
C ILE A 315 26.29 8.71 6.47
N ALA A 316 27.44 8.78 7.12
CA ALA A 316 28.72 8.53 6.49
C ALA A 316 28.92 7.02 6.30
N ASP A 317 29.53 6.64 5.16
CA ASP A 317 30.01 5.27 4.92
C ASP A 317 31.21 4.96 5.83
#